data_c17f2171dac6816ecc4d9989f2240706
#
_entry.id   c17f2171dac6816ecc4d9989f2240706
#
_cell.length_a   1.000
_cell.length_b   1.000
_cell.length_c   1.000
_cell.angle_alpha   90.00
_cell.angle_beta   90.00
_cell.angle_gamma   90.00
#
_symmetry.space_group_name_H-M   'P 1'
#
loop_
_entity.id
_entity.type
_entity.pdbx_description
1 polymer ?
#
loop_
_entity_poly.entity_id
_entity_poly.type
_entity_poly.pdbx_seq_one_letter_code
_entity_poly.pdbx_strand_id
1 'polypeptide(L)'
;MDDPIRSISVTQIVLLNLDPARVLFPRRSYGSTGARIHRELGFTNQTMLQKIVDGWNVRGVPDLIGEDYVGDLKTYRTQEEKGYLIAYANMQLNIYCYIGDFDYYEITLYNIVEGRVTDVIRRRANKKQALKDIRCAIEKYKGVLKALGLYKPKGGENDGEGFLEENPEKGKKKEERSRHRRGVSSS
;
A
#
# COMPACT_ATOMS: atom_id res chain seq x y z
N MET A 1 -1.19 23.77 18.17
CA MET A 1 -1.89 23.29 16.93
C MET A 1 -1.54 21.83 16.78
N ASP A 2 -2.54 20.96 16.98
CA ASP A 2 -2.32 19.53 16.80
C ASP A 2 -2.02 19.24 15.33
N ASP A 3 -0.90 18.59 15.09
CA ASP A 3 -0.51 18.13 13.75
C ASP A 3 -1.64 17.28 13.14
N PRO A 4 -2.07 17.53 11.90
CA PRO A 4 -3.14 16.73 11.30
C PRO A 4 -2.73 15.25 11.30
N ILE A 5 -3.55 14.41 11.93
CA ILE A 5 -3.32 12.97 11.94
C ILE A 5 -3.29 12.48 10.50
N ARG A 6 -2.15 11.95 10.07
CA ARG A 6 -2.02 11.35 8.74
C ARG A 6 -2.97 10.18 8.61
N SER A 7 -3.61 10.05 7.47
CA SER A 7 -4.60 9.02 7.25
C SER A 7 -4.27 8.16 6.03
N ILE A 8 -4.52 6.86 6.13
CA ILE A 8 -4.38 5.90 5.04
C ILE A 8 -5.58 4.95 5.05
N SER A 9 -6.18 4.71 3.89
CA SER A 9 -7.31 3.79 3.80
C SER A 9 -6.84 2.33 3.70
N VAL A 10 -7.69 1.39 4.16
CA VAL A 10 -7.44 -0.05 4.01
C VAL A 10 -7.20 -0.42 2.54
N THR A 11 -7.98 0.13 1.61
CA THR A 11 -7.80 -0.07 0.17
C THR A 11 -6.41 0.38 -0.31
N GLN A 12 -5.93 1.55 0.14
CA GLN A 12 -4.59 2.03 -0.21
C GLN A 12 -3.50 1.11 0.34
N ILE A 13 -3.65 0.60 1.57
CA ILE A 13 -2.69 -0.35 2.16
C ILE A 13 -2.60 -1.62 1.31
N VAL A 14 -3.73 -2.19 0.92
CA VAL A 14 -3.77 -3.39 0.09
C VAL A 14 -3.11 -3.14 -1.27
N LEU A 15 -3.43 -2.03 -1.94
CA LEU A 15 -2.85 -1.67 -3.23
C LEU A 15 -1.34 -1.43 -3.14
N LEU A 16 -0.85 -0.71 -2.12
CA LEU A 16 0.59 -0.49 -1.91
C LEU A 16 1.37 -1.79 -1.73
N ASN A 17 0.74 -2.82 -1.19
CA ASN A 17 1.38 -4.12 -0.97
C ASN A 17 1.26 -5.06 -2.17
N LEU A 18 0.15 -5.06 -2.90
CA LEU A 18 -0.12 -6.00 -4.00
C LEU A 18 0.10 -5.40 -5.39
N ASP A 19 -0.27 -4.14 -5.59
CA ASP A 19 -0.21 -3.47 -6.90
C ASP A 19 -0.02 -1.96 -6.71
N PRO A 20 1.20 -1.52 -6.32
CA PRO A 20 1.46 -0.11 -6.01
C PRO A 20 1.21 0.84 -7.19
N ALA A 21 1.30 0.35 -8.44
CA ALA A 21 1.01 1.17 -9.62
C ALA A 21 -0.44 1.67 -9.64
N ARG A 22 -1.39 0.92 -9.07
CA ARG A 22 -2.80 1.34 -8.99
C ARG A 22 -3.05 2.48 -7.99
N VAL A 23 -2.16 2.72 -7.06
CA VAL A 23 -2.27 3.88 -6.15
C VAL A 23 -2.01 5.16 -6.91
N LEU A 24 -1.05 5.15 -7.82
CA LEU A 24 -0.66 6.30 -8.65
C LEU A 24 -1.57 6.45 -9.87
N PHE A 25 -2.02 5.34 -10.44
CA PHE A 25 -2.84 5.27 -11.65
C PHE A 25 -4.13 4.48 -11.39
N PRO A 26 -5.11 5.08 -10.69
CA PRO A 26 -6.37 4.40 -10.37
C PRO A 26 -7.11 4.03 -11.66
N ARG A 27 -7.35 2.74 -11.85
CA ARG A 27 -8.21 2.29 -12.96
C ARG A 27 -9.65 2.70 -12.67
N ARG A 28 -10.38 3.15 -13.69
CA ARG A 28 -11.82 3.38 -13.58
C ARG A 28 -12.48 2.06 -13.16
N SER A 29 -13.18 2.08 -12.02
CA SER A 29 -13.90 0.91 -11.54
C SER A 29 -15.06 0.57 -12.48
N TYR A 30 -15.28 -0.69 -12.79
CA TYR A 30 -16.48 -1.20 -13.46
C TYR A 30 -17.68 -1.20 -12.47
N GLY A 31 -17.97 -0.02 -11.88
CA GLY A 31 -18.68 0.10 -10.62
C GLY A 31 -20.17 -0.25 -10.62
N SER A 32 -20.87 -0.24 -11.78
CA SER A 32 -22.34 -0.34 -11.73
C SER A 32 -22.87 -1.75 -11.43
N THR A 33 -22.32 -2.78 -12.07
CA THR A 33 -22.77 -4.17 -11.86
C THR A 33 -22.39 -4.68 -10.47
N GLY A 34 -21.15 -4.44 -10.02
CA GLY A 34 -20.71 -4.83 -8.68
C GLY A 34 -21.54 -4.15 -7.58
N ALA A 35 -21.74 -2.84 -7.66
CA ALA A 35 -22.54 -2.08 -6.70
C ALA A 35 -24.00 -2.55 -6.62
N ARG A 36 -24.59 -2.98 -7.76
CA ARG A 36 -25.92 -3.58 -7.76
C ARG A 36 -25.94 -4.90 -7.01
N ILE A 37 -24.98 -5.81 -7.30
CA ILE A 37 -24.90 -7.12 -6.66
C ILE A 37 -24.67 -6.97 -5.14
N HIS A 38 -23.80 -6.04 -4.70
CA HIS A 38 -23.60 -5.75 -3.27
C HIS A 38 -24.93 -5.40 -2.59
N ARG A 39 -25.74 -4.53 -3.19
CA ARG A 39 -27.04 -4.15 -2.62
C ARG A 39 -28.03 -5.31 -2.60
N GLU A 40 -28.13 -6.06 -3.70
CA GLU A 40 -29.05 -7.20 -3.83
C GLU A 40 -28.73 -8.31 -2.80
N LEU A 41 -27.46 -8.51 -2.44
CA LEU A 41 -27.03 -9.51 -1.47
C LEU A 41 -26.85 -8.97 -0.03
N GLY A 42 -27.23 -7.71 0.22
CA GLY A 42 -27.19 -7.12 1.58
C GLY A 42 -25.82 -6.65 2.06
N PHE A 43 -24.82 -6.55 1.18
CA PHE A 43 -23.48 -6.01 1.51
C PHE A 43 -23.50 -4.48 1.43
N THR A 44 -24.14 -3.84 2.42
CA THR A 44 -24.42 -2.39 2.41
C THR A 44 -24.00 -1.68 3.68
N ASN A 45 -23.04 -2.26 4.43
CA ASN A 45 -22.53 -1.62 5.63
C ASN A 45 -21.87 -0.26 5.32
N GLN A 46 -22.10 0.72 6.18
CA GLN A 46 -21.52 2.06 6.08
C GLN A 46 -20.71 2.45 7.32
N THR A 47 -20.57 1.55 8.26
CA THR A 47 -19.82 1.79 9.49
C THR A 47 -18.32 1.84 9.21
N MET A 48 -17.71 2.99 9.50
CA MET A 48 -16.26 3.15 9.36
C MET A 48 -15.54 2.52 10.55
N LEU A 49 -14.60 1.66 10.26
CA LEU A 49 -13.61 1.17 11.23
C LEU A 49 -12.35 2.02 11.12
N GLN A 50 -11.73 2.33 12.28
CA GLN A 50 -10.49 3.08 12.31
C GLN A 50 -9.64 2.77 13.54
N LYS A 51 -8.31 2.87 13.38
CA LYS A 51 -7.33 2.66 14.45
C LYS A 51 -6.05 3.44 14.17
N ILE A 52 -5.45 4.00 15.21
CA ILE A 52 -4.14 4.64 15.08
C ILE A 52 -3.05 3.58 15.13
N VAL A 53 -2.19 3.56 14.11
CA VAL A 53 -1.03 2.67 14.00
C VAL A 53 0.18 3.51 13.64
N ASP A 54 1.20 3.51 14.51
CA ASP A 54 2.45 4.27 14.33
C ASP A 54 2.20 5.75 13.91
N GLY A 55 1.21 6.39 14.55
CA GLY A 55 0.82 7.78 14.31
C GLY A 55 0.00 8.02 13.03
N TRP A 56 -0.45 6.96 12.35
CA TRP A 56 -1.33 7.03 11.19
C TRP A 56 -2.73 6.54 11.52
N ASN A 57 -3.75 7.28 11.10
CA ASN A 57 -5.13 6.82 11.17
C ASN A 57 -5.43 5.85 10.01
N VAL A 58 -5.42 4.55 10.32
CA VAL A 58 -5.84 3.49 9.38
C VAL A 58 -7.35 3.37 9.43
N ARG A 59 -8.02 3.54 8.28
CA ARG A 59 -9.48 3.59 8.24
C ARG A 59 -10.06 2.92 6.99
N GLY A 60 -11.30 2.44 7.11
CA GLY A 60 -12.06 1.92 5.98
C GLY A 60 -13.43 1.39 6.38
N VAL A 61 -14.24 1.08 5.39
CA VAL A 61 -15.60 0.57 5.55
C VAL A 61 -15.64 -0.83 4.93
N PRO A 62 -15.78 -1.91 5.74
CA PRO A 62 -16.03 -3.25 5.21
C PRO A 62 -17.43 -3.35 4.62
N ASP A 63 -17.66 -4.26 3.68
CA ASP A 63 -18.96 -4.43 3.03
C ASP A 63 -20.04 -4.98 3.98
N LEU A 64 -19.62 -5.77 4.97
CA LEU A 64 -20.48 -6.38 5.98
C LEU A 64 -19.78 -6.41 7.35
N ILE A 65 -20.52 -6.16 8.42
CA ILE A 65 -20.11 -6.37 9.81
C ILE A 65 -21.12 -7.33 10.44
N GLY A 66 -20.64 -8.51 10.86
CA GLY A 66 -21.38 -9.46 11.67
C GLY A 66 -21.06 -9.32 13.16
N GLU A 67 -21.50 -10.25 13.97
CA GLU A 67 -21.27 -10.22 15.42
C GLU A 67 -19.78 -10.42 15.77
N ASP A 68 -19.13 -11.42 15.17
CA ASP A 68 -17.73 -11.80 15.43
C ASP A 68 -16.83 -11.72 14.19
N TYR A 69 -17.33 -11.19 13.07
CA TYR A 69 -16.61 -11.17 11.80
C TYR A 69 -16.91 -9.93 10.96
N VAL A 70 -16.02 -9.68 10.01
CA VAL A 70 -16.24 -8.74 8.91
C VAL A 70 -16.31 -9.51 7.59
N GLY A 71 -17.13 -9.04 6.66
CA GLY A 71 -17.33 -9.65 5.35
C GLY A 71 -17.04 -8.72 4.19
N ASP A 72 -16.70 -9.31 3.06
CA ASP A 72 -16.44 -8.60 1.82
C ASP A 72 -16.94 -9.44 0.62
N LEU A 73 -17.64 -8.78 -0.30
CA LEU A 73 -18.15 -9.40 -1.51
C LEU A 73 -17.26 -9.05 -2.71
N LYS A 74 -16.74 -10.06 -3.37
CA LYS A 74 -15.97 -9.91 -4.60
C LYS A 74 -16.71 -10.50 -5.78
N THR A 75 -16.86 -9.70 -6.83
CA THR A 75 -17.46 -10.15 -8.09
C THR A 75 -16.37 -10.43 -9.12
N TYR A 76 -16.45 -11.55 -9.83
CA TYR A 76 -15.48 -11.98 -10.82
C TYR A 76 -16.13 -12.58 -12.06
N ARG A 77 -15.36 -12.71 -13.16
CA ARG A 77 -15.77 -13.34 -14.41
C ARG A 77 -14.91 -14.53 -14.79
N THR A 78 -13.61 -14.50 -14.46
CA THR A 78 -12.64 -15.54 -14.82
C THR A 78 -11.99 -16.15 -13.58
N GLN A 79 -11.43 -17.34 -13.71
CA GLN A 79 -10.72 -18.00 -12.60
C GLN A 79 -9.45 -17.25 -12.18
N GLU A 80 -8.80 -16.55 -13.12
CA GLU A 80 -7.62 -15.72 -12.83
C GLU A 80 -8.02 -14.52 -11.96
N GLU A 81 -9.11 -13.82 -12.30
CA GLU A 81 -9.66 -12.75 -11.48
C GLU A 81 -10.02 -13.25 -10.08
N LYS A 82 -10.64 -14.44 -9.99
CA LYS A 82 -11.00 -15.06 -8.71
C LYS A 82 -9.79 -15.20 -7.79
N GLY A 83 -8.69 -15.77 -8.30
CA GLY A 83 -7.46 -15.97 -7.53
C GLY A 83 -6.88 -14.66 -6.97
N TYR A 84 -6.79 -13.65 -7.82
CA TYR A 84 -6.33 -12.30 -7.41
C TYR A 84 -7.25 -11.68 -6.36
N LEU A 85 -8.57 -11.75 -6.55
CA LEU A 85 -9.55 -11.17 -5.65
C LEU A 85 -9.55 -11.84 -4.27
N ILE A 86 -9.31 -13.15 -4.20
CA ILE A 86 -9.15 -13.86 -2.92
C ILE A 86 -7.91 -13.34 -2.18
N ALA A 87 -6.77 -13.18 -2.86
CA ALA A 87 -5.55 -12.65 -2.24
C ALA A 87 -5.77 -11.21 -1.74
N TYR A 88 -6.41 -10.38 -2.56
CA TYR A 88 -6.79 -9.01 -2.22
C TYR A 88 -7.71 -8.95 -0.99
N ALA A 89 -8.81 -9.73 -1.00
CA ALA A 89 -9.78 -9.76 0.09
C ALA A 89 -9.19 -10.32 1.39
N ASN A 90 -8.32 -11.34 1.32
CA ASN A 90 -7.62 -11.86 2.50
C ASN A 90 -6.82 -10.78 3.22
N MET A 91 -6.03 -9.98 2.48
CA MET A 91 -5.27 -8.88 3.08
C MET A 91 -6.20 -7.79 3.62
N GLN A 92 -7.18 -7.38 2.83
CA GLN A 92 -8.14 -6.34 3.18
C GLN A 92 -8.90 -6.68 4.47
N LEU A 93 -9.44 -7.89 4.57
CA LEU A 93 -10.25 -8.34 5.69
C LEU A 93 -9.41 -8.61 6.94
N ASN A 94 -8.18 -9.11 6.81
CA ASN A 94 -7.25 -9.19 7.96
C ASN A 94 -7.00 -7.80 8.57
N ILE A 95 -6.86 -6.75 7.73
CA ILE A 95 -6.67 -5.39 8.21
C ILE A 95 -7.95 -4.88 8.89
N TYR A 96 -9.13 -5.14 8.32
CA TYR A 96 -10.40 -4.80 8.98
C TYR A 96 -10.56 -5.51 10.33
N CYS A 97 -10.20 -6.79 10.42
CA CYS A 97 -10.20 -7.52 11.69
C CYS A 97 -9.23 -6.90 12.71
N TYR A 98 -8.06 -6.44 12.27
CA TYR A 98 -7.09 -5.80 13.16
C TYR A 98 -7.58 -4.44 13.68
N ILE A 99 -8.17 -3.60 12.82
CA ILE A 99 -8.63 -2.25 13.22
C ILE A 99 -9.96 -2.27 13.97
N GLY A 100 -10.84 -3.25 13.68
CA GLY A 100 -12.15 -3.40 14.30
C GLY A 100 -12.21 -4.45 15.41
N ASP A 101 -11.09 -5.13 15.68
CA ASP A 101 -10.92 -6.18 16.70
C ASP A 101 -11.80 -7.41 16.52
N PHE A 102 -12.06 -7.82 15.27
CA PHE A 102 -12.77 -9.06 14.94
C PHE A 102 -11.80 -10.26 14.91
N ASP A 103 -12.33 -11.46 15.20
CA ASP A 103 -11.54 -12.69 15.17
C ASP A 103 -11.65 -13.47 13.86
N TYR A 104 -12.72 -13.24 13.11
CA TYR A 104 -12.99 -13.94 11.86
C TYR A 104 -13.29 -12.95 10.74
N TYR A 105 -13.12 -13.44 9.51
CA TYR A 105 -13.62 -12.76 8.32
C TYR A 105 -14.21 -13.73 7.32
N GLU A 106 -15.03 -13.20 6.41
CA GLU A 106 -15.71 -13.96 5.38
C GLU A 106 -15.56 -13.29 4.01
N ILE A 107 -15.16 -14.07 3.02
CA ILE A 107 -15.10 -13.65 1.62
C ILE A 107 -16.23 -14.33 0.89
N THR A 108 -17.17 -13.56 0.36
CA THR A 108 -18.21 -14.05 -0.53
C THR A 108 -17.82 -13.79 -1.98
N LEU A 109 -17.80 -14.83 -2.80
CA LEU A 109 -17.42 -14.77 -4.22
C LEU A 109 -18.64 -14.94 -5.09
N TYR A 110 -18.92 -13.95 -5.95
CA TYR A 110 -20.03 -13.98 -6.89
C TYR A 110 -19.51 -14.03 -8.33
N ASN A 111 -19.89 -15.08 -9.06
CA ASN A 111 -19.58 -15.18 -10.49
C ASN A 111 -20.63 -14.41 -11.29
N ILE A 112 -20.21 -13.34 -12.00
CA ILE A 112 -21.11 -12.50 -12.81
C ILE A 112 -21.68 -13.27 -13.99
N VAL A 113 -20.91 -14.20 -14.58
CA VAL A 113 -21.34 -14.97 -15.75
C VAL A 113 -22.39 -16.03 -15.36
N GLU A 114 -22.17 -16.70 -14.21
CA GLU A 114 -23.10 -17.69 -13.68
C GLU A 114 -24.30 -17.06 -12.93
N GLY A 115 -24.20 -15.79 -12.58
CA GLY A 115 -25.26 -15.07 -11.88
C GLY A 115 -25.52 -15.54 -10.45
N ARG A 116 -24.48 -16.13 -9.77
CA ARG A 116 -24.66 -16.71 -8.43
C ARG A 116 -23.43 -16.59 -7.54
N VAL A 117 -23.65 -16.73 -6.25
CA VAL A 117 -22.57 -16.97 -5.28
C VAL A 117 -21.98 -18.37 -5.54
N THR A 118 -20.67 -18.43 -5.71
CA THR A 118 -19.94 -19.69 -5.95
C THR A 118 -19.22 -20.19 -4.72
N ASP A 119 -18.75 -19.28 -3.86
CA ASP A 119 -17.99 -19.64 -2.67
C ASP A 119 -18.26 -18.67 -1.53
N VAL A 120 -18.22 -19.20 -0.33
CA VAL A 120 -18.16 -18.43 0.92
C VAL A 120 -16.99 -18.98 1.73
N ILE A 121 -15.97 -18.16 1.95
CA ILE A 121 -14.72 -18.58 2.58
C ILE A 121 -14.60 -17.85 3.93
N ARG A 122 -14.82 -18.58 5.03
CA ARG A 122 -14.63 -18.07 6.39
C ARG A 122 -13.24 -18.44 6.92
N ARG A 123 -12.52 -17.49 7.52
CA ARG A 123 -11.18 -17.69 8.07
C ARG A 123 -11.00 -16.95 9.38
N ARG A 124 -10.09 -17.47 10.21
CA ARG A 124 -9.60 -16.77 11.39
C ARG A 124 -8.61 -15.68 10.97
N ALA A 125 -8.72 -14.51 11.57
CA ALA A 125 -7.87 -13.37 11.28
C ALA A 125 -6.41 -13.58 11.76
N ASN A 126 -5.47 -13.18 10.95
CA ASN A 126 -4.07 -13.07 11.34
C ASN A 126 -3.71 -11.61 11.63
N LYS A 127 -4.07 -11.14 12.83
CA LYS A 127 -3.86 -9.76 13.28
C LYS A 127 -2.38 -9.35 13.27
N LYS A 128 -1.44 -10.30 13.48
CA LYS A 128 0.02 -10.05 13.40
C LYS A 128 0.45 -9.72 11.97
N GLN A 129 -0.04 -10.50 11.00
CA GLN A 129 0.24 -10.24 9.59
C GLN A 129 -0.38 -8.92 9.14
N ALA A 130 -1.62 -8.63 9.55
CA ALA A 130 -2.28 -7.36 9.24
C ALA A 130 -1.47 -6.14 9.72
N LEU A 131 -0.94 -6.19 10.95
CA LEU A 131 -0.08 -5.12 11.46
C LEU A 131 1.21 -4.96 10.63
N LYS A 132 1.83 -6.09 10.22
CA LYS A 132 3.01 -6.06 9.35
C LYS A 132 2.70 -5.43 7.99
N ASP A 133 1.56 -5.79 7.39
CA ASP A 133 1.12 -5.26 6.09
C ASP A 133 0.82 -3.76 6.17
N ILE A 134 0.20 -3.30 7.27
CA ILE A 134 -0.05 -1.88 7.52
C ILE A 134 1.28 -1.10 7.60
N ARG A 135 2.24 -1.58 8.40
CA ARG A 135 3.55 -0.94 8.55
C ARG A 135 4.32 -0.86 7.24
N CYS A 136 4.35 -1.97 6.49
CA CYS A 136 4.98 -2.01 5.17
C CYS A 136 4.36 -0.97 4.22
N ALA A 137 3.03 -0.86 4.19
CA ALA A 137 2.33 0.11 3.35
C ALA A 137 2.58 1.56 3.79
N ILE A 138 2.64 1.84 5.09
CA ILE A 138 2.96 3.16 5.62
C ILE A 138 4.35 3.60 5.15
N GLU A 139 5.36 2.72 5.25
CA GLU A 139 6.72 3.05 4.79
C GLU A 139 6.78 3.31 3.27
N LYS A 140 6.11 2.48 2.47
CA LYS A 140 5.98 2.73 1.02
C LYS A 140 5.29 4.06 0.73
N TYR A 141 4.23 4.38 1.47
CA TYR A 141 3.48 5.62 1.28
C TYR A 141 4.29 6.85 1.68
N LYS A 142 5.07 6.78 2.77
CA LYS A 142 6.05 7.82 3.14
C LYS A 142 7.03 8.08 1.99
N GLY A 143 7.57 7.01 1.38
CA GLY A 143 8.45 7.12 0.21
C GLY A 143 7.80 7.86 -0.95
N VAL A 144 6.55 7.55 -1.28
CA VAL A 144 5.79 8.25 -2.33
C VAL A 144 5.60 9.72 -1.97
N LEU A 145 5.20 10.03 -0.74
CA LEU A 145 5.01 11.41 -0.29
C LEU A 145 6.32 12.22 -0.30
N LYS A 146 7.45 11.58 0.08
CA LYS A 146 8.78 12.20 -0.03
C LYS A 146 9.12 12.54 -1.48
N ALA A 147 8.94 11.58 -2.39
CA ALA A 147 9.21 11.78 -3.82
C ALA A 147 8.36 12.90 -4.45
N LEU A 148 7.15 13.11 -3.92
CA LEU A 148 6.25 14.20 -4.36
C LEU A 148 6.48 15.55 -3.62
N GLY A 149 7.43 15.61 -2.68
CA GLY A 149 7.66 16.80 -1.85
C GLY A 149 6.52 17.10 -0.85
N LEU A 150 5.64 16.13 -0.60
CA LEU A 150 4.47 16.27 0.27
C LEU A 150 4.70 15.74 1.69
N TYR A 151 5.82 15.06 1.94
CA TYR A 151 6.16 14.54 3.24
C TYR A 151 6.87 15.59 4.09
N LYS A 152 6.26 15.94 5.24
CA LYS A 152 6.92 16.73 6.28
C LYS A 152 7.18 15.80 7.47
N PRO A 153 8.44 15.48 7.83
CA PRO A 153 8.71 14.68 9.02
C PRO A 153 8.20 15.43 10.25
N LYS A 154 7.66 14.70 11.23
CA LYS A 154 7.36 15.28 12.54
C LYS A 154 8.70 15.69 13.16
N GLY A 155 8.76 16.87 13.77
CA GLY A 155 10.00 17.39 14.37
C GLY A 155 10.61 16.38 15.35
N GLY A 156 11.78 15.83 15.00
CA GLY A 156 12.51 14.81 15.76
C GLY A 156 12.93 13.56 14.98
N GLU A 157 12.31 13.24 13.83
CA GLU A 157 12.86 12.22 12.93
C GLU A 157 13.98 12.84 12.08
N ASN A 158 15.21 12.82 12.59
CA ASN A 158 16.40 13.05 11.77
C ASN A 158 16.54 11.83 10.87
N ASP A 159 16.15 11.97 9.61
CA ASP A 159 16.55 11.06 8.54
C ASP A 159 18.08 11.18 8.39
N GLY A 160 18.83 10.36 9.13
CA GLY A 160 20.30 10.30 9.11
C GLY A 160 20.84 9.67 7.82
N GLU A 161 20.32 10.06 6.67
CA GLU A 161 20.95 9.81 5.38
C GLU A 161 21.34 11.17 4.76
N GLY A 162 22.49 11.67 5.24
CA GLY A 162 23.21 12.69 4.51
C GLY A 162 23.60 12.12 3.15
N PHE A 163 22.90 12.54 2.11
CA PHE A 163 23.43 12.47 0.76
C PHE A 163 24.71 13.28 0.76
N LEU A 164 25.85 12.58 0.83
CA LEU A 164 27.14 13.15 0.45
C LEU A 164 27.05 13.43 -1.04
N GLU A 165 26.70 14.67 -1.40
CA GLU A 165 27.06 15.22 -2.69
C GLU A 165 28.59 15.26 -2.76
N GLU A 166 29.20 14.19 -3.28
CA GLU A 166 30.54 14.26 -3.82
C GLU A 166 30.51 15.21 -5.02
N ASN A 167 30.97 16.42 -4.77
CA ASN A 167 31.21 17.43 -5.80
C ASN A 167 32.57 17.12 -6.46
N PRO A 168 32.64 16.58 -7.71
CA PRO A 168 33.92 16.25 -8.35
C PRO A 168 34.49 17.41 -9.14
N GLU A 169 34.53 18.62 -8.59
CA GLU A 169 35.24 19.71 -9.20
C GLU A 169 36.05 20.55 -8.21
N LYS A 170 37.24 20.03 -7.80
CA LYS A 170 38.38 20.88 -7.42
C LYS A 170 39.66 20.05 -7.41
N GLY A 171 40.38 20.04 -8.49
CA GLY A 171 41.71 19.40 -8.49
C GLY A 171 42.44 19.36 -9.83
N LYS A 172 42.44 20.45 -10.60
CA LYS A 172 43.46 20.64 -11.68
C LYS A 172 43.88 22.08 -11.75
N LYS A 173 44.95 22.40 -11.01
CA LYS A 173 45.93 23.46 -11.36
C LYS A 173 47.13 23.37 -10.43
N LYS A 174 48.21 22.86 -10.96
CA LYS A 174 49.65 23.16 -10.77
C LYS A 174 50.42 21.85 -10.91
N GLU A 175 51.07 21.67 -11.98
CA GLU A 175 52.49 21.95 -12.10
C GLU A 175 52.94 21.73 -13.53
N GLU A 176 53.08 22.83 -14.22
CA GLU A 176 53.93 22.96 -15.37
C GLU A 176 55.30 23.48 -14.86
N ARG A 177 56.37 22.83 -15.18
CA ARG A 177 57.77 23.26 -15.39
C ARG A 177 58.78 22.23 -14.88
N SER A 178 59.43 21.57 -15.76
CA SER A 178 60.85 21.85 -16.07
C SER A 178 61.58 20.64 -16.61
N ARG A 179 62.30 20.98 -17.67
CA ARG A 179 63.59 20.44 -18.13
C ARG A 179 63.53 19.18 -19.00
N HIS A 180 63.67 19.39 -20.28
CA HIS A 180 64.83 19.80 -21.12
C HIS A 180 66.06 18.88 -20.89
N ARG A 181 66.42 18.29 -21.98
CA ARG A 181 67.78 17.93 -22.44
C ARG A 181 68.19 16.48 -22.54
N ARG A 182 68.64 16.24 -23.73
CA ARG A 182 69.75 15.38 -24.22
C ARG A 182 69.31 13.93 -24.44
N GLY A 183 69.67 13.38 -25.52
CA GLY A 183 70.59 13.60 -26.63
C GLY A 183 70.81 12.30 -27.36
N VAL A 184 70.86 12.46 -28.64
CA VAL A 184 71.87 11.92 -29.54
C VAL A 184 72.21 10.44 -29.51
N SER A 185 72.06 9.85 -30.71
CA SER A 185 73.04 9.01 -31.42
C SER A 185 72.73 7.52 -31.61
N SER A 186 72.65 7.20 -32.86
CA SER A 186 73.31 6.16 -33.61
C SER A 186 72.74 4.71 -33.47
N SER A 187 72.23 4.21 -34.47
CA SER A 187 72.74 3.48 -35.63
C SER A 187 71.59 3.03 -36.45
#